data_ffa09051f48b6096846cc70f833e57ea
#
_entry.id   ffa09051f48b6096846cc70f833e57ea
#
_cell.length_a   1.000
_cell.length_b   1.000
_cell.length_c   1.000
_cell.angle_alpha   90.00
_cell.angle_beta   90.00
_cell.angle_gamma   90.00
#
_symmetry.space_group_name_H-M   'P 1'
#
loop_
_entity.id
_entity.type
_entity.pdbx_description
1 polymer ?
#
loop_
_entity_poly.entity_id
_entity_poly.type
_entity_poly.pdbx_seq_one_letter_code
_entity_poly.pdbx_strand_id
1 'polypeptide(L)'
;MLFSSIPFLYCFLPAVMAVYFLAPRRLRNAVLLVSSLIFYGWGEPKLLLLMVSTIVLFYICGLAIGKAETQRGKKNWLRLSVVLSLLALGVFKYADFFIGSVNAVTGLSLPLLKIALPVGISFYTFQCLSYTVDVYRGRVPPQRSLVSFGAYVALFPQLIAGPIVRYADVARELENRTHSWENAAWGVRRFLVGLGKKVILADNFALLIKLFRESAEPSVLFYWMYAIAFALNIYFDFSGYSDMAIGLGRIFGFHFLENFHYPYLSGSVTEFWRRWHMSLGSWFRDYVYIPLGGNRVSRLRWVLNILTVWMLTGLWHGAAWNFVLWGLLFAALLLIEKWIPGLQRLPGVLRHGYVLLAVVLSFVLFNAESLGQAAGDFAGMFGLAGLPGVTAETVYYLKSYAVLFCGGMLGATPLIRSAALRIGASPWGKVLEAAALAGLLLVCTAYLVDGSFSPFLYFRF
;
A
#
# COMPACT_ATOMS: atom_id res chain seq x y z
N MET A 1 -14.05 -9.21 -1.53
CA MET A 1 -14.27 -8.73 -2.92
C MET A 1 -13.06 -7.89 -3.33
N LEU A 2 -12.65 -7.87 -4.62
CA LEU A 2 -11.54 -7.02 -5.11
C LEU A 2 -12.05 -5.99 -6.11
N PHE A 3 -11.35 -4.84 -6.21
CA PHE A 3 -11.69 -3.80 -7.20
C PHE A 3 -11.51 -4.29 -8.64
N SER A 4 -10.49 -5.12 -8.88
CA SER A 4 -10.24 -5.79 -10.16
C SER A 4 -10.99 -7.12 -10.25
N SER A 5 -12.32 -7.09 -10.08
CA SER A 5 -13.17 -8.27 -10.26
C SER A 5 -14.49 -7.90 -10.94
N ILE A 6 -14.99 -8.79 -11.76
CA ILE A 6 -16.27 -8.61 -12.48
C ILE A 6 -17.44 -8.31 -11.53
N PRO A 7 -17.63 -9.05 -10.40
CA PRO A 7 -18.69 -8.75 -9.45
C PRO A 7 -18.59 -7.35 -8.83
N PHE A 8 -17.36 -6.86 -8.60
CA PHE A 8 -17.18 -5.50 -8.09
C PHE A 8 -17.56 -4.45 -9.14
N LEU A 9 -16.98 -4.56 -10.34
CA LEU A 9 -17.12 -3.54 -11.39
C LEU A 9 -18.55 -3.40 -11.91
N TYR A 10 -19.25 -4.52 -12.10
CA TYR A 10 -20.51 -4.56 -12.81
C TYR A 10 -21.74 -4.78 -11.92
N CYS A 11 -21.55 -5.20 -10.67
CA CYS A 11 -22.67 -5.42 -9.74
C CYS A 11 -22.54 -4.51 -8.51
N PHE A 12 -21.48 -4.69 -7.71
CA PHE A 12 -21.36 -4.00 -6.42
C PHE A 12 -21.22 -2.50 -6.57
N LEU A 13 -20.26 -2.02 -7.36
CA LEU A 13 -20.00 -0.58 -7.50
C LEU A 13 -21.18 0.19 -8.08
N PRO A 14 -21.83 -0.25 -9.19
CA PRO A 14 -23.04 0.40 -9.70
C PRO A 14 -24.18 0.42 -8.69
N ALA A 15 -24.42 -0.68 -7.98
CA ALA A 15 -25.48 -0.76 -6.97
C ALA A 15 -25.21 0.21 -5.80
N VAL A 16 -23.97 0.24 -5.28
CA VAL A 16 -23.60 1.17 -4.21
C VAL A 16 -23.71 2.62 -4.68
N MET A 17 -23.29 2.95 -5.89
CA MET A 17 -23.42 4.30 -6.45
C MET A 17 -24.89 4.69 -6.56
N ALA A 18 -25.75 3.82 -7.10
CA ALA A 18 -27.18 4.09 -7.21
C ALA A 18 -27.82 4.36 -5.84
N VAL A 19 -27.60 3.47 -4.86
CA VAL A 19 -28.15 3.64 -3.51
C VAL A 19 -27.58 4.90 -2.83
N TYR A 20 -26.31 5.19 -3.00
CA TYR A 20 -25.64 6.35 -2.39
C TYR A 20 -26.18 7.69 -2.93
N PHE A 21 -26.34 7.82 -4.24
CA PHE A 21 -26.81 9.07 -4.84
C PHE A 21 -28.31 9.28 -4.69
N LEU A 22 -29.10 8.19 -4.62
CA LEU A 22 -30.54 8.25 -4.32
C LEU A 22 -30.81 8.52 -2.85
N ALA A 23 -29.90 8.16 -1.95
CA ALA A 23 -30.07 8.36 -0.51
C ALA A 23 -30.01 9.84 -0.13
N PRO A 24 -30.88 10.29 0.82
CA PRO A 24 -30.80 11.63 1.39
C PRO A 24 -29.45 11.85 2.06
N ARG A 25 -28.95 13.09 2.06
CA ARG A 25 -27.61 13.44 2.54
C ARG A 25 -27.31 12.87 3.93
N ARG A 26 -28.30 12.85 4.83
CA ARG A 26 -28.15 12.33 6.22
C ARG A 26 -27.86 10.83 6.29
N LEU A 27 -28.29 10.06 5.30
CA LEU A 27 -28.12 8.60 5.25
C LEU A 27 -26.86 8.16 4.46
N ARG A 28 -26.17 9.05 3.77
CA ARG A 28 -25.03 8.71 2.92
C ARG A 28 -23.88 8.01 3.68
N ASN A 29 -23.61 8.42 4.91
CA ASN A 29 -22.62 7.73 5.74
C ASN A 29 -23.09 6.33 6.15
N ALA A 30 -24.37 6.14 6.41
CA ALA A 30 -24.92 4.82 6.70
C ALA A 30 -24.83 3.90 5.46
N VAL A 31 -25.14 4.41 4.26
CA VAL A 31 -24.99 3.67 3.00
C VAL A 31 -23.52 3.25 2.83
N LEU A 32 -22.57 4.16 3.00
CA LEU A 32 -21.15 3.83 2.88
C LEU A 32 -20.71 2.81 3.93
N LEU A 33 -21.16 2.94 5.18
CA LEU A 33 -20.83 1.97 6.23
C LEU A 33 -21.36 0.59 5.89
N VAL A 34 -22.65 0.47 5.56
CA VAL A 34 -23.28 -0.82 5.26
C VAL A 34 -22.65 -1.46 4.02
N SER A 35 -22.46 -0.68 2.93
CA SER A 35 -21.79 -1.18 1.73
C SER A 35 -20.36 -1.64 2.02
N SER A 36 -19.62 -0.91 2.86
CA SER A 36 -18.25 -1.28 3.24
C SER A 36 -18.20 -2.56 4.08
N LEU A 37 -19.14 -2.72 5.01
CA LEU A 37 -19.25 -3.96 5.79
C LEU A 37 -19.65 -5.15 4.90
N ILE A 38 -20.52 -4.96 3.91
CA ILE A 38 -20.85 -6.00 2.92
C ILE A 38 -19.60 -6.33 2.09
N PHE A 39 -18.88 -5.32 1.61
CA PHE A 39 -17.63 -5.49 0.83
C PHE A 39 -16.59 -6.31 1.61
N TYR A 40 -16.39 -5.99 2.89
CA TYR A 40 -15.45 -6.70 3.76
C TYR A 40 -15.93 -8.12 4.09
N GLY A 41 -17.18 -8.24 4.51
CA GLY A 41 -17.81 -9.52 4.89
C GLY A 41 -17.92 -10.52 3.73
N TRP A 42 -17.93 -10.04 2.48
CA TRP A 42 -17.89 -10.90 1.30
C TRP A 42 -16.61 -11.77 1.25
N GLY A 43 -15.47 -11.23 1.66
CA GLY A 43 -14.21 -11.98 1.70
C GLY A 43 -13.92 -12.62 3.06
N GLU A 44 -14.34 -11.98 4.14
CA GLU A 44 -13.94 -12.29 5.51
C GLU A 44 -15.11 -12.28 6.49
N PRO A 45 -16.14 -13.14 6.32
CA PRO A 45 -17.36 -13.06 7.11
C PRO A 45 -17.12 -13.29 8.63
N LYS A 46 -16.19 -14.17 8.99
CA LYS A 46 -15.85 -14.45 10.40
C LYS A 46 -15.14 -13.27 11.09
N LEU A 47 -14.35 -12.53 10.33
CA LEU A 47 -13.53 -11.42 10.84
C LEU A 47 -14.26 -10.07 10.80
N LEU A 48 -15.47 -10.05 10.22
CA LEU A 48 -16.35 -8.87 10.24
C LEU A 48 -16.66 -8.41 11.67
N LEU A 49 -16.87 -9.36 12.59
CA LEU A 49 -17.12 -9.05 13.99
C LEU A 49 -15.93 -8.35 14.65
N LEU A 50 -14.70 -8.77 14.33
CA LEU A 50 -13.49 -8.13 14.83
C LEU A 50 -13.40 -6.66 14.36
N MET A 51 -13.70 -6.41 13.09
CA MET A 51 -13.73 -5.04 12.54
C MET A 51 -14.78 -4.18 13.24
N VAL A 52 -16.01 -4.67 13.37
CA VAL A 52 -17.09 -3.95 14.06
C VAL A 52 -16.73 -3.68 15.53
N SER A 53 -16.17 -4.67 16.23
CA SER A 53 -15.70 -4.51 17.61
C SER A 53 -14.60 -3.46 17.72
N THR A 54 -13.65 -3.45 16.75
CA THR A 54 -12.59 -2.43 16.68
C THR A 54 -13.19 -1.03 16.49
N ILE A 55 -14.14 -0.86 15.57
CA ILE A 55 -14.83 0.42 15.33
C ILE A 55 -15.48 0.92 16.63
N VAL A 56 -16.27 0.08 17.29
CA VAL A 56 -16.97 0.46 18.54
C VAL A 56 -15.98 0.84 19.63
N LEU A 57 -14.94 0.04 19.82
CA LEU A 57 -13.94 0.22 20.85
C LEU A 57 -13.19 1.57 20.69
N PHE A 58 -12.69 1.85 19.48
CA PHE A 58 -11.97 3.10 19.22
C PHE A 58 -12.87 4.32 19.18
N TYR A 59 -14.13 4.17 18.80
CA TYR A 59 -15.16 5.20 18.98
C TYR A 59 -15.32 5.58 20.46
N ILE A 60 -15.47 4.57 21.34
CA ILE A 60 -15.58 4.79 22.80
C ILE A 60 -14.30 5.45 23.34
N CYS A 61 -13.11 4.97 22.95
CA CYS A 61 -11.85 5.58 23.36
C CYS A 61 -11.76 7.05 22.95
N GLY A 62 -12.13 7.38 21.70
CA GLY A 62 -12.14 8.76 21.22
C GLY A 62 -13.10 9.66 22.01
N LEU A 63 -14.31 9.20 22.27
CA LEU A 63 -15.27 9.94 23.11
C LEU A 63 -14.77 10.12 24.54
N ALA A 64 -14.19 9.07 25.13
CA ALA A 64 -13.67 9.11 26.49
C ALA A 64 -12.47 10.07 26.64
N ILE A 65 -11.56 10.09 25.64
CA ILE A 65 -10.47 11.07 25.57
C ILE A 65 -11.03 12.49 25.52
N GLY A 66 -12.07 12.72 24.69
CA GLY A 66 -12.68 14.04 24.54
C GLY A 66 -13.43 14.53 25.76
N LYS A 67 -14.05 13.61 26.52
CA LYS A 67 -14.82 13.91 27.74
C LYS A 67 -13.96 14.01 29.02
N ALA A 68 -12.73 13.44 28.98
CA ALA A 68 -11.88 13.43 30.18
C ALA A 68 -11.43 14.85 30.55
N GLU A 69 -11.69 15.25 31.78
CA GLU A 69 -11.34 16.58 32.33
C GLU A 69 -9.85 16.69 32.67
N THR A 70 -9.24 15.57 33.10
CA THR A 70 -7.82 15.54 33.50
C THR A 70 -6.93 15.03 32.43
N GLN A 71 -5.71 15.57 32.32
CA GLN A 71 -4.67 15.06 31.40
C GLN A 71 -4.30 13.59 31.70
N ARG A 72 -4.37 13.18 32.96
CA ARG A 72 -4.14 11.77 33.35
C ARG A 72 -5.23 10.85 32.78
N GLY A 73 -6.49 11.29 32.84
CA GLY A 73 -7.63 10.56 32.25
C GLY A 73 -7.48 10.42 30.73
N LYS A 74 -7.20 11.52 30.03
CA LYS A 74 -6.93 11.51 28.57
C LYS A 74 -5.80 10.53 28.21
N LYS A 75 -4.69 10.58 28.96
CA LYS A 75 -3.53 9.72 28.72
C LYS A 75 -3.83 8.24 28.99
N ASN A 76 -4.65 7.92 29.98
CA ASN A 76 -5.03 6.54 30.27
C ASN A 76 -5.88 5.93 29.14
N TRP A 77 -6.87 6.66 28.62
CA TRP A 77 -7.66 6.22 27.47
C TRP A 77 -6.83 6.08 26.20
N LEU A 78 -5.87 6.99 25.98
CA LEU A 78 -4.91 6.84 24.88
C LEU A 78 -4.04 5.59 25.07
N ARG A 79 -3.49 5.34 26.27
CA ARG A 79 -2.72 4.14 26.56
C ARG A 79 -3.53 2.87 26.30
N LEU A 80 -4.79 2.85 26.72
CA LEU A 80 -5.68 1.73 26.45
C LEU A 80 -5.82 1.49 24.93
N SER A 81 -6.06 2.54 24.15
CA SER A 81 -6.19 2.40 22.68
C SER A 81 -4.91 1.88 22.03
N VAL A 82 -3.73 2.31 22.50
CA VAL A 82 -2.43 1.81 22.03
C VAL A 82 -2.25 0.33 22.39
N VAL A 83 -2.53 -0.04 23.64
CA VAL A 83 -2.40 -1.44 24.10
C VAL A 83 -3.32 -2.34 23.30
N LEU A 84 -4.58 -1.94 23.08
CA LEU A 84 -5.54 -2.73 22.30
C LEU A 84 -5.10 -2.89 20.84
N SER A 85 -4.52 -1.82 20.23
CA SER A 85 -3.94 -1.90 18.88
C SER A 85 -2.79 -2.89 18.81
N LEU A 86 -1.87 -2.82 19.78
CA LEU A 86 -0.71 -3.70 19.82
C LEU A 86 -1.10 -5.15 20.13
N LEU A 87 -2.10 -5.37 20.98
CA LEU A 87 -2.63 -6.72 21.24
C LEU A 87 -3.28 -7.32 20.00
N ALA A 88 -4.11 -6.56 19.28
CA ALA A 88 -4.73 -7.04 18.05
C ALA A 88 -3.67 -7.44 17.02
N LEU A 89 -2.69 -6.57 16.75
CA LEU A 89 -1.59 -6.89 15.83
C LEU A 89 -0.73 -8.04 16.38
N GLY A 90 -0.42 -8.04 17.68
CA GLY A 90 0.39 -9.08 18.33
C GLY A 90 -0.21 -10.48 18.17
N VAL A 91 -1.52 -10.61 18.38
CA VAL A 91 -2.22 -11.89 18.28
C VAL A 91 -2.41 -12.29 16.82
N PHE A 92 -2.98 -11.44 15.99
CA PHE A 92 -3.40 -11.80 14.63
C PHE A 92 -2.27 -11.78 13.61
N LYS A 93 -1.25 -10.95 13.79
CA LYS A 93 -0.17 -10.80 12.81
C LYS A 93 1.16 -11.37 13.29
N TYR A 94 1.52 -11.21 14.57
CA TYR A 94 2.88 -11.47 15.02
C TYR A 94 3.06 -12.67 15.93
N ALA A 95 1.98 -13.30 16.43
CA ALA A 95 2.10 -14.41 17.39
C ALA A 95 2.93 -15.58 16.83
N ASP A 96 2.60 -16.07 15.64
CA ASP A 96 3.29 -17.19 15.02
C ASP A 96 4.74 -16.86 14.63
N PHE A 97 5.01 -15.63 14.25
CA PHE A 97 6.38 -15.16 13.98
C PHE A 97 7.24 -15.20 15.24
N PHE A 98 6.73 -14.72 16.38
CA PHE A 98 7.48 -14.77 17.65
C PHE A 98 7.63 -16.20 18.16
N ILE A 99 6.58 -17.02 18.12
CA ILE A 99 6.64 -18.43 18.53
C ILE A 99 7.65 -19.18 17.65
N GLY A 100 7.59 -19.02 16.33
CA GLY A 100 8.52 -19.64 15.39
C GLY A 100 9.97 -19.18 15.61
N SER A 101 10.19 -17.90 15.90
CA SER A 101 11.53 -17.38 16.22
C SER A 101 12.08 -17.93 17.53
N VAL A 102 11.25 -18.05 18.57
CA VAL A 102 11.63 -18.71 19.85
C VAL A 102 11.99 -20.17 19.62
N ASN A 103 11.14 -20.92 18.90
CA ASN A 103 11.41 -22.33 18.58
C ASN A 103 12.75 -22.49 17.83
N ALA A 104 13.03 -21.61 16.85
CA ALA A 104 14.26 -21.66 16.08
C ALA A 104 15.53 -21.40 16.91
N VAL A 105 15.45 -20.53 17.93
CA VAL A 105 16.59 -20.17 18.79
C VAL A 105 16.78 -21.16 19.94
N THR A 106 15.67 -21.65 20.54
CA THR A 106 15.72 -22.46 21.76
C THR A 106 15.62 -23.96 21.50
N GLY A 107 15.24 -24.39 20.28
CA GLY A 107 14.95 -25.79 19.98
C GLY A 107 13.62 -26.28 20.57
N LEU A 108 12.82 -25.41 21.19
CA LEU A 108 11.49 -25.75 21.68
C LEU A 108 10.52 -26.04 20.52
N SER A 109 9.48 -26.80 20.78
CA SER A 109 8.42 -27.12 19.81
C SER A 109 7.09 -26.54 20.27
N LEU A 110 7.05 -25.23 20.58
CA LEU A 110 5.81 -24.54 20.95
C LEU A 110 4.84 -24.55 19.77
N PRO A 111 3.55 -24.90 19.99
CA PRO A 111 2.57 -24.95 18.91
C PRO A 111 2.29 -23.56 18.35
N LEU A 112 2.24 -23.45 17.01
CA LEU A 112 1.79 -22.24 16.33
C LEU A 112 0.28 -22.10 16.45
N LEU A 113 -0.20 -20.86 16.59
CA LEU A 113 -1.63 -20.58 16.76
C LEU A 113 -2.42 -20.74 15.45
N LYS A 114 -1.74 -20.53 14.29
CA LYS A 114 -2.32 -20.62 12.93
C LYS A 114 -3.61 -19.79 12.77
N ILE A 115 -3.64 -18.60 13.39
CA ILE A 115 -4.76 -17.69 13.30
C ILE A 115 -4.72 -17.00 11.93
N ALA A 116 -5.85 -17.02 11.20
CA ALA A 116 -5.96 -16.32 9.93
C ALA A 116 -5.75 -14.80 10.11
N LEU A 117 -4.88 -14.20 9.29
CA LEU A 117 -4.63 -12.79 9.32
C LEU A 117 -5.83 -12.02 8.74
N PRO A 118 -6.49 -11.13 9.53
CA PRO A 118 -7.60 -10.33 9.02
C PRO A 118 -7.13 -9.36 7.94
N VAL A 119 -7.75 -9.41 6.77
CA VAL A 119 -7.43 -8.49 5.67
C VAL A 119 -7.58 -7.04 6.13
N GLY A 120 -6.56 -6.22 5.89
CA GLY A 120 -6.58 -4.79 6.24
C GLY A 120 -6.38 -4.47 7.72
N ILE A 121 -6.12 -5.46 8.63
CA ILE A 121 -5.96 -5.19 10.07
C ILE A 121 -4.89 -4.12 10.34
N SER A 122 -3.78 -4.13 9.62
CA SER A 122 -2.71 -3.15 9.76
C SER A 122 -3.17 -1.74 9.36
N PHE A 123 -4.02 -1.63 8.32
CA PHE A 123 -4.55 -0.35 7.84
C PHE A 123 -5.57 0.25 8.80
N TYR A 124 -6.63 -0.48 9.14
CA TYR A 124 -7.66 0.07 10.03
C TYR A 124 -7.15 0.28 11.46
N THR A 125 -6.19 -0.52 11.93
CA THR A 125 -5.54 -0.27 13.22
C THR A 125 -4.78 1.06 13.20
N PHE A 126 -4.02 1.36 12.14
CA PHE A 126 -3.32 2.63 11.99
C PHE A 126 -4.28 3.81 11.88
N GLN A 127 -5.41 3.65 11.20
CA GLN A 127 -6.47 4.67 11.14
C GLN A 127 -7.05 4.95 12.52
N CYS A 128 -7.46 3.91 13.25
CA CYS A 128 -8.02 4.02 14.58
C CYS A 128 -7.03 4.63 15.58
N LEU A 129 -5.77 4.17 15.54
CA LEU A 129 -4.72 4.67 16.43
C LEU A 129 -4.41 6.14 16.14
N SER A 130 -4.27 6.54 14.87
CA SER A 130 -4.06 7.95 14.53
C SER A 130 -5.22 8.84 14.98
N TYR A 131 -6.47 8.37 14.87
CA TYR A 131 -7.64 9.09 15.35
C TYR A 131 -7.56 9.35 16.86
N THR A 132 -7.32 8.34 17.69
CA THR A 132 -7.25 8.51 19.15
C THR A 132 -6.07 9.39 19.57
N VAL A 133 -4.92 9.31 18.88
CA VAL A 133 -3.78 10.20 19.10
C VAL A 133 -4.13 11.65 18.72
N ASP A 134 -4.81 11.87 17.60
CA ASP A 134 -5.15 13.22 17.14
C ASP A 134 -6.24 13.86 18.02
N VAL A 135 -7.20 13.08 18.53
CA VAL A 135 -8.16 13.56 19.56
C VAL A 135 -7.40 13.93 20.85
N TYR A 136 -6.47 13.08 21.30
CA TYR A 136 -5.64 13.39 22.49
C TYR A 136 -4.81 14.65 22.33
N ARG A 137 -4.26 14.89 21.13
CA ARG A 137 -3.48 16.10 20.80
C ARG A 137 -4.34 17.34 20.58
N GLY A 138 -5.67 17.20 20.56
CA GLY A 138 -6.59 18.31 20.26
C GLY A 138 -6.59 18.75 18.80
N ARG A 139 -6.07 17.93 17.89
CA ARG A 139 -6.05 18.23 16.45
C ARG A 139 -7.41 18.09 15.80
N VAL A 140 -8.22 17.16 16.30
CA VAL A 140 -9.59 16.90 15.85
C VAL A 140 -10.50 16.72 17.05
N PRO A 141 -11.78 17.16 16.96
CA PRO A 141 -12.78 16.82 17.97
C PRO A 141 -13.12 15.33 17.91
N PRO A 142 -13.57 14.74 19.05
CA PRO A 142 -14.06 13.36 19.02
C PRO A 142 -15.32 13.27 18.16
N GLN A 143 -15.37 12.25 17.28
CA GLN A 143 -16.54 11.99 16.45
C GLN A 143 -17.71 11.50 17.32
N ARG A 144 -18.86 12.17 17.20
CA ARG A 144 -20.05 11.86 18.01
C ARG A 144 -21.00 10.85 17.38
N SER A 145 -20.84 10.60 16.08
CA SER A 145 -21.65 9.63 15.32
C SER A 145 -20.87 8.34 15.11
N LEU A 146 -21.34 7.23 15.69
CA LEU A 146 -20.79 5.91 15.47
C LEU A 146 -20.86 5.52 13.99
N VAL A 147 -21.93 5.90 13.29
CA VAL A 147 -22.11 5.64 11.85
C VAL A 147 -21.04 6.36 11.03
N SER A 148 -20.77 7.63 11.32
CA SER A 148 -19.73 8.39 10.61
C SER A 148 -18.33 7.88 10.91
N PHE A 149 -18.06 7.51 12.16
CA PHE A 149 -16.79 6.89 12.53
C PHE A 149 -16.60 5.52 11.87
N GLY A 150 -17.63 4.68 11.91
CA GLY A 150 -17.61 3.38 11.24
C GLY A 150 -17.45 3.51 9.73
N ALA A 151 -18.15 4.47 9.09
CA ALA A 151 -17.98 4.76 7.68
C ALA A 151 -16.53 5.18 7.35
N TYR A 152 -15.86 5.94 8.22
CA TYR A 152 -14.46 6.29 8.06
C TYR A 152 -13.54 5.06 8.14
N VAL A 153 -13.68 4.24 9.17
CA VAL A 153 -12.77 3.11 9.41
C VAL A 153 -12.97 2.00 8.39
N ALA A 154 -14.23 1.66 8.09
CA ALA A 154 -14.55 0.56 7.18
C ALA A 154 -14.58 0.95 5.71
N LEU A 155 -14.38 2.21 5.35
CA LEU A 155 -14.60 2.76 4.00
C LEU A 155 -13.92 1.91 2.91
N PHE A 156 -14.71 1.20 2.12
CA PHE A 156 -14.21 0.17 1.19
C PHE A 156 -13.16 0.66 0.19
N PRO A 157 -13.18 1.91 -0.33
CA PRO A 157 -12.13 2.37 -1.22
C PRO A 157 -10.72 2.35 -0.61
N GLN A 158 -10.59 2.59 0.69
CA GLN A 158 -9.28 2.71 1.34
C GLN A 158 -8.90 1.49 2.20
N LEU A 159 -9.88 0.66 2.59
CA LEU A 159 -9.78 -0.31 3.68
C LEU A 159 -8.64 -1.34 3.50
N ILE A 160 -8.44 -1.85 2.29
CA ILE A 160 -7.57 -3.01 2.06
C ILE A 160 -6.13 -2.59 1.79
N ALA A 161 -5.90 -1.68 0.85
CA ALA A 161 -4.57 -1.23 0.42
C ALA A 161 -4.60 0.18 -0.19
N GLY A 162 -5.60 0.99 0.15
CA GLY A 162 -5.63 2.40 -0.23
C GLY A 162 -4.55 3.21 0.48
N PRO A 163 -4.48 4.54 0.24
CA PRO A 163 -3.70 5.42 1.09
C PRO A 163 -4.15 5.29 2.54
N ILE A 164 -3.22 5.35 3.50
CA ILE A 164 -3.57 5.40 4.93
C ILE A 164 -4.16 6.78 5.22
N VAL A 165 -5.49 6.87 5.12
CA VAL A 165 -6.22 8.12 5.33
C VAL A 165 -6.42 8.33 6.82
N ARG A 166 -6.00 9.48 7.34
CA ARG A 166 -6.21 9.85 8.74
C ARG A 166 -7.60 10.44 8.91
N TYR A 167 -8.16 10.35 10.11
CA TYR A 167 -9.44 11.00 10.41
C TYR A 167 -9.40 12.51 10.13
N ALA A 168 -8.30 13.18 10.48
CA ALA A 168 -8.09 14.59 10.22
C ALA A 168 -8.19 14.98 8.73
N ASP A 169 -7.81 14.08 7.82
CA ASP A 169 -7.82 14.33 6.37
C ASP A 169 -9.25 14.36 5.79
N VAL A 170 -10.19 13.62 6.41
CA VAL A 170 -11.56 13.44 5.89
C VAL A 170 -12.66 13.88 6.87
N ALA A 171 -12.31 14.37 8.05
CA ALA A 171 -13.27 14.73 9.09
C ALA A 171 -14.35 15.71 8.60
N ARG A 172 -13.93 16.74 7.84
CA ARG A 172 -14.83 17.75 7.26
C ARG A 172 -15.75 17.12 6.21
N GLU A 173 -15.23 16.21 5.40
CA GLU A 173 -15.99 15.57 4.32
C GLU A 173 -16.93 14.48 4.83
N LEU A 174 -16.69 13.92 6.01
CA LEU A 174 -17.66 13.04 6.67
C LEU A 174 -18.94 13.77 7.04
N GLU A 175 -18.86 15.07 7.33
CA GLU A 175 -20.01 15.89 7.70
C GLU A 175 -20.60 16.62 6.48
N ASN A 176 -19.74 17.25 5.67
CA ASN A 176 -20.13 18.13 4.58
C ASN A 176 -19.36 17.79 3.30
N ARG A 177 -19.94 16.90 2.48
CA ARG A 177 -19.40 16.54 1.16
C ARG A 177 -20.07 17.32 0.05
N THR A 178 -19.25 17.72 -0.92
CA THR A 178 -19.71 18.31 -2.18
C THR A 178 -19.50 17.31 -3.31
N HIS A 179 -20.45 17.25 -4.22
CA HIS A 179 -20.41 16.41 -5.40
C HIS A 179 -20.53 17.29 -6.63
N SER A 180 -19.70 17.03 -7.64
CA SER A 180 -19.79 17.66 -8.96
C SER A 180 -19.51 16.62 -10.04
N TRP A 181 -20.04 16.87 -11.22
CA TRP A 181 -19.76 16.03 -12.40
C TRP A 181 -18.29 16.03 -12.77
N GLU A 182 -17.57 17.12 -12.54
CA GLU A 182 -16.13 17.23 -12.77
C GLU A 182 -15.35 16.29 -11.84
N ASN A 183 -15.69 16.30 -10.55
CA ASN A 183 -15.07 15.39 -9.57
C ASN A 183 -15.40 13.93 -9.89
N ALA A 184 -16.62 13.62 -10.29
CA ALA A 184 -17.01 12.27 -10.69
C ALA A 184 -16.26 11.81 -11.95
N ALA A 185 -16.20 12.64 -12.99
CA ALA A 185 -15.45 12.34 -14.21
C ALA A 185 -13.94 12.15 -13.94
N TRP A 186 -13.35 13.01 -13.11
CA TRP A 186 -11.97 12.87 -12.68
C TRP A 186 -11.76 11.55 -11.92
N GLY A 187 -12.69 11.21 -11.02
CA GLY A 187 -12.66 9.98 -10.24
C GLY A 187 -12.74 8.73 -11.10
N VAL A 188 -13.66 8.70 -12.08
CA VAL A 188 -13.79 7.59 -13.05
C VAL A 188 -12.51 7.44 -13.88
N ARG A 189 -11.98 8.55 -14.41
CA ARG A 189 -10.70 8.54 -15.14
C ARG A 189 -9.60 7.93 -14.30
N ARG A 190 -9.44 8.38 -13.06
CA ARG A 190 -8.40 7.92 -12.16
C ARG A 190 -8.57 6.44 -11.82
N PHE A 191 -9.81 6.01 -11.58
CA PHE A 191 -10.14 4.61 -11.33
C PHE A 191 -9.78 3.70 -12.50
N LEU A 192 -10.16 4.07 -13.72
CA LEU A 192 -9.88 3.27 -14.93
C LEU A 192 -8.39 3.18 -15.23
N VAL A 193 -7.64 4.27 -15.07
CA VAL A 193 -6.16 4.24 -15.19
C VAL A 193 -5.56 3.32 -14.14
N GLY A 194 -6.04 3.38 -12.89
CA GLY A 194 -5.62 2.47 -11.82
C GLY A 194 -5.91 1.00 -12.14
N LEU A 195 -7.10 0.72 -12.68
CA LEU A 195 -7.50 -0.61 -13.13
C LEU A 195 -6.57 -1.12 -14.24
N GLY A 196 -6.27 -0.29 -15.23
CA GLY A 196 -5.31 -0.63 -16.29
C GLY A 196 -3.90 -0.93 -15.77
N LYS A 197 -3.40 -0.14 -14.80
CA LYS A 197 -2.12 -0.43 -14.13
C LYS A 197 -2.12 -1.81 -13.46
N LYS A 198 -3.21 -2.17 -12.78
CA LYS A 198 -3.35 -3.46 -12.11
C LYS A 198 -3.44 -4.59 -13.11
N VAL A 199 -4.42 -4.55 -14.00
CA VAL A 199 -4.79 -5.67 -14.87
C VAL A 199 -3.79 -5.87 -16.01
N ILE A 200 -3.37 -4.78 -16.68
CA ILE A 200 -2.53 -4.89 -17.88
C ILE A 200 -1.06 -4.94 -17.52
N LEU A 201 -0.59 -4.18 -16.53
CA LEU A 201 0.84 -4.13 -16.21
C LEU A 201 1.19 -5.07 -15.05
N ALA A 202 0.59 -4.87 -13.87
CA ALA A 202 0.99 -5.62 -12.68
C ALA A 202 0.75 -7.12 -12.83
N ASP A 203 -0.43 -7.54 -13.27
CA ASP A 203 -0.77 -8.97 -13.36
C ASP A 203 0.10 -9.71 -14.41
N ASN A 204 0.44 -9.06 -15.52
CA ASN A 204 1.36 -9.66 -16.50
C ASN A 204 2.81 -9.72 -15.98
N PHE A 205 3.28 -8.75 -15.21
CA PHE A 205 4.57 -8.89 -14.52
C PHE A 205 4.53 -9.99 -13.45
N ALA A 206 3.42 -10.15 -12.73
CA ALA A 206 3.25 -11.24 -11.77
C ALA A 206 3.32 -12.62 -12.47
N LEU A 207 2.75 -12.73 -13.68
CA LEU A 207 2.85 -13.94 -14.48
C LEU A 207 4.32 -14.24 -14.85
N LEU A 208 5.09 -13.24 -15.31
CA LEU A 208 6.51 -13.43 -15.61
C LEU A 208 7.31 -13.87 -14.37
N ILE A 209 7.01 -13.32 -13.20
CA ILE A 209 7.64 -13.71 -11.92
C ILE A 209 7.33 -15.18 -11.61
N LYS A 210 6.10 -15.62 -11.84
CA LYS A 210 5.70 -17.02 -11.68
C LYS A 210 6.46 -17.93 -12.65
N LEU A 211 6.50 -17.58 -13.93
CA LEU A 211 7.24 -18.32 -14.95
C LEU A 211 8.74 -18.44 -14.61
N PHE A 212 9.35 -17.37 -14.10
CA PHE A 212 10.73 -17.42 -13.60
C PHE A 212 10.90 -18.45 -12.47
N ARG A 213 9.98 -18.48 -11.50
CA ARG A 213 10.06 -19.43 -10.36
C ARG A 213 9.83 -20.88 -10.76
N GLU A 214 9.12 -21.11 -11.86
CA GLU A 214 8.83 -22.43 -12.44
C GLU A 214 9.85 -22.85 -13.52
N SER A 215 10.82 -21.98 -13.89
CA SER A 215 11.79 -22.24 -14.94
C SER A 215 12.72 -23.39 -14.59
N ALA A 216 12.93 -24.29 -15.56
CA ALA A 216 13.90 -25.38 -15.46
C ALA A 216 15.32 -24.94 -15.90
N GLU A 217 15.45 -23.83 -16.63
CA GLU A 217 16.70 -23.32 -17.17
C GLU A 217 16.98 -21.86 -16.73
N PRO A 218 17.11 -21.60 -15.41
CA PRO A 218 17.38 -20.25 -14.93
C PRO A 218 18.74 -19.75 -15.41
N SER A 219 18.85 -18.46 -15.67
CA SER A 219 20.09 -17.80 -16.05
C SER A 219 20.30 -16.50 -15.29
N VAL A 220 21.53 -15.98 -15.26
CA VAL A 220 21.84 -14.69 -14.61
C VAL A 220 20.93 -13.58 -15.16
N LEU A 221 20.76 -13.51 -16.49
CA LEU A 221 19.87 -12.51 -17.09
C LEU A 221 18.41 -12.71 -16.67
N PHE A 222 17.93 -13.95 -16.48
CA PHE A 222 16.56 -14.20 -16.07
C PHE A 222 16.31 -13.74 -14.62
N TYR A 223 17.29 -13.91 -13.72
CA TYR A 223 17.23 -13.34 -12.37
C TYR A 223 17.11 -11.81 -12.38
N TRP A 224 17.86 -11.11 -13.24
CA TRP A 224 17.71 -9.66 -13.40
C TRP A 224 16.36 -9.26 -13.99
N MET A 225 15.87 -10.01 -14.97
CA MET A 225 14.54 -9.80 -15.54
C MET A 225 13.46 -9.96 -14.46
N TYR A 226 13.56 -11.00 -13.64
CA TYR A 226 12.68 -11.21 -12.48
C TYR A 226 12.74 -10.04 -11.50
N ALA A 227 13.92 -9.57 -11.13
CA ALA A 227 14.09 -8.48 -10.18
C ALA A 227 13.45 -7.18 -10.68
N ILE A 228 13.65 -6.84 -11.97
CA ILE A 228 13.04 -5.66 -12.61
C ILE A 228 11.53 -5.86 -12.75
N ALA A 229 11.08 -7.05 -13.15
CA ALA A 229 9.66 -7.37 -13.27
C ALA A 229 8.95 -7.23 -11.91
N PHE A 230 9.58 -7.69 -10.82
CA PHE A 230 9.01 -7.52 -9.48
C PHE A 230 8.95 -6.06 -9.03
N ALA A 231 9.99 -5.27 -9.32
CA ALA A 231 9.98 -3.83 -9.03
C ALA A 231 8.83 -3.12 -9.77
N LEU A 232 8.59 -3.44 -11.04
CA LEU A 232 7.47 -2.88 -11.82
C LEU A 232 6.12 -3.44 -11.34
N ASN A 233 6.05 -4.74 -11.03
CA ASN A 233 4.85 -5.37 -10.50
C ASN A 233 4.36 -4.68 -9.22
N ILE A 234 5.19 -4.60 -8.17
CA ILE A 234 4.81 -4.00 -6.89
C ILE A 234 4.42 -2.52 -7.04
N TYR A 235 5.08 -1.79 -7.94
CA TYR A 235 4.72 -0.40 -8.20
C TYR A 235 3.36 -0.27 -8.87
N PHE A 236 3.09 -1.02 -9.96
CA PHE A 236 1.84 -0.90 -10.68
C PHE A 236 0.67 -1.53 -9.93
N ASP A 237 0.90 -2.62 -9.21
CA ASP A 237 -0.10 -3.24 -8.35
C ASP A 237 -0.57 -2.26 -7.27
N PHE A 238 0.36 -1.68 -6.53
CA PHE A 238 0.02 -0.79 -5.42
C PHE A 238 -0.38 0.61 -5.87
N SER A 239 0.30 1.21 -6.85
CA SER A 239 -0.13 2.51 -7.38
C SER A 239 -1.46 2.42 -8.12
N GLY A 240 -1.73 1.30 -8.80
CA GLY A 240 -3.01 1.03 -9.45
C GLY A 240 -4.15 0.96 -8.44
N TYR A 241 -3.96 0.21 -7.34
CA TYR A 241 -4.94 0.17 -6.26
C TYR A 241 -5.15 1.55 -5.62
N SER A 242 -4.07 2.28 -5.33
CA SER A 242 -4.16 3.65 -4.78
C SER A 242 -4.92 4.60 -5.72
N ASP A 243 -4.69 4.50 -7.03
CA ASP A 243 -5.41 5.30 -8.03
C ASP A 243 -6.90 4.96 -8.07
N MET A 244 -7.25 3.66 -7.99
CA MET A 244 -8.65 3.23 -7.90
C MET A 244 -9.30 3.75 -6.61
N ALA A 245 -8.62 3.64 -5.47
CA ALA A 245 -9.11 4.14 -4.19
C ALA A 245 -9.34 5.66 -4.18
N ILE A 246 -8.37 6.44 -4.69
CA ILE A 246 -8.46 7.90 -4.81
C ILE A 246 -9.60 8.29 -5.76
N GLY A 247 -9.73 7.56 -6.89
CA GLY A 247 -10.81 7.77 -7.85
C GLY A 247 -12.19 7.55 -7.23
N LEU A 248 -12.39 6.42 -6.53
CA LEU A 248 -13.63 6.12 -5.82
C LEU A 248 -13.91 7.14 -4.70
N GLY A 249 -12.88 7.49 -3.93
CA GLY A 249 -13.00 8.55 -2.92
C GLY A 249 -13.56 9.82 -3.53
N ARG A 250 -13.02 10.27 -4.67
CA ARG A 250 -13.47 11.49 -5.36
C ARG A 250 -14.92 11.40 -5.86
N ILE A 251 -15.36 10.23 -6.34
CA ILE A 251 -16.74 9.99 -6.75
C ILE A 251 -17.69 10.15 -5.54
N PHE A 252 -17.30 9.61 -4.38
CA PHE A 252 -18.11 9.72 -3.15
C PHE A 252 -17.90 11.02 -2.38
N GLY A 253 -17.12 11.98 -2.92
CA GLY A 253 -16.92 13.31 -2.36
C GLY A 253 -15.82 13.38 -1.27
N PHE A 254 -14.86 12.45 -1.28
CA PHE A 254 -13.67 12.45 -0.42
C PHE A 254 -12.41 12.79 -1.22
N HIS A 255 -11.44 13.44 -0.56
CA HIS A 255 -10.15 13.81 -1.14
C HIS A 255 -9.04 13.04 -0.43
N PHE A 256 -8.73 11.84 -0.93
CA PHE A 256 -7.63 11.07 -0.40
C PHE A 256 -6.28 11.61 -0.88
N LEU A 257 -5.27 11.46 -0.04
CA LEU A 257 -3.91 11.89 -0.35
C LEU A 257 -3.27 11.00 -1.42
N GLU A 258 -2.38 11.61 -2.22
CA GLU A 258 -1.54 10.86 -3.15
C GLU A 258 -0.60 9.92 -2.39
N ASN A 259 -0.41 8.71 -2.93
CA ASN A 259 0.42 7.68 -2.31
C ASN A 259 1.73 7.44 -3.08
N PHE A 260 1.75 7.77 -4.39
CA PHE A 260 2.90 7.60 -5.27
C PHE A 260 3.11 8.82 -6.17
N HIS A 261 4.37 9.22 -6.37
CA HIS A 261 4.74 10.30 -7.29
C HIS A 261 6.01 9.96 -8.09
N TYR A 262 5.90 9.00 -9.03
CA TYR A 262 6.99 8.55 -9.90
C TYR A 262 8.29 8.25 -9.12
N PRO A 263 8.26 7.29 -8.19
CA PRO A 263 9.35 7.05 -7.24
C PRO A 263 10.64 6.58 -7.92
N TYR A 264 10.55 5.90 -9.06
CA TYR A 264 11.72 5.42 -9.79
C TYR A 264 12.53 6.52 -10.49
N LEU A 265 12.07 7.77 -10.50
CA LEU A 265 12.83 8.92 -10.98
C LEU A 265 13.69 9.59 -9.90
N SER A 266 13.73 9.02 -8.70
CA SER A 266 14.44 9.61 -7.57
C SER A 266 15.96 9.59 -7.74
N GLY A 267 16.63 10.65 -7.31
CA GLY A 267 18.09 10.77 -7.30
C GLY A 267 18.70 10.49 -5.92
N SER A 268 17.90 10.07 -4.93
CA SER A 268 18.36 9.60 -3.61
C SER A 268 17.34 8.64 -2.99
N VAL A 269 17.77 7.78 -2.08
CA VAL A 269 16.88 6.90 -1.30
C VAL A 269 15.92 7.72 -0.45
N THR A 270 16.39 8.84 0.09
CA THR A 270 15.54 9.80 0.81
C THR A 270 14.41 10.35 -0.08
N GLU A 271 14.72 10.71 -1.32
CA GLU A 271 13.73 11.18 -2.29
C GLU A 271 12.77 10.06 -2.71
N PHE A 272 13.29 8.84 -2.91
CA PHE A 272 12.48 7.67 -3.24
C PHE A 272 11.36 7.49 -2.20
N TRP A 273 11.66 7.52 -0.92
CA TRP A 273 10.67 7.37 0.15
C TRP A 273 9.72 8.56 0.34
N ARG A 274 10.07 9.72 -0.19
CA ARG A 274 9.14 10.86 -0.29
C ARG A 274 8.15 10.72 -1.43
N ARG A 275 8.40 9.80 -2.37
CA ARG A 275 7.58 9.55 -3.56
C ARG A 275 6.90 8.18 -3.56
N TRP A 276 7.36 7.26 -2.70
CA TRP A 276 6.86 5.90 -2.52
C TRP A 276 6.06 5.81 -1.23
N HIS A 277 4.84 5.25 -1.31
CA HIS A 277 3.95 4.99 -0.14
C HIS A 277 3.91 6.16 0.84
N MET A 278 3.61 7.35 0.31
CA MET A 278 3.72 8.64 1.01
C MET A 278 2.85 8.69 2.26
N SER A 279 1.68 8.03 2.23
CA SER A 279 0.76 7.96 3.38
C SER A 279 1.38 7.21 4.56
N LEU A 280 2.04 6.06 4.32
CA LEU A 280 2.74 5.30 5.36
C LEU A 280 3.93 6.09 5.92
N GLY A 281 4.76 6.66 5.04
CA GLY A 281 5.91 7.47 5.45
C GLY A 281 5.50 8.66 6.32
N SER A 282 4.44 9.37 5.95
CA SER A 282 3.90 10.47 6.75
C SER A 282 3.30 10.00 8.07
N TRP A 283 2.65 8.82 8.10
CA TRP A 283 2.11 8.24 9.32
C TRP A 283 3.24 7.91 10.32
N PHE A 284 4.27 7.17 9.90
CA PHE A 284 5.42 6.85 10.77
C PHE A 284 6.16 8.10 11.23
N ARG A 285 6.30 9.12 10.36
CA ARG A 285 6.90 10.40 10.75
C ARG A 285 6.14 11.06 11.89
N ASP A 286 4.81 11.18 11.78
CA ASP A 286 4.00 12.01 12.67
C ASP A 286 3.60 11.30 13.97
N TYR A 287 3.50 9.97 13.95
CA TYR A 287 3.06 9.18 15.10
C TYR A 287 4.18 8.38 15.78
N VAL A 288 5.34 8.20 15.13
CA VAL A 288 6.48 7.48 15.71
C VAL A 288 7.73 8.35 15.75
N TYR A 289 8.23 8.82 14.61
CA TYR A 289 9.52 9.51 14.52
C TYR A 289 9.55 10.83 15.32
N ILE A 290 8.56 11.71 15.11
CA ILE A 290 8.46 13.00 15.83
C ILE A 290 8.28 12.79 17.35
N PRO A 291 7.38 11.89 17.83
CA PRO A 291 7.27 11.60 19.25
C PRO A 291 8.53 11.05 19.93
N LEU A 292 9.37 10.30 19.19
CA LEU A 292 10.67 9.86 19.68
C LEU A 292 11.72 10.99 19.76
N GLY A 293 11.37 12.20 19.32
CA GLY A 293 12.24 13.39 19.29
C GLY A 293 12.77 13.75 17.91
N GLY A 294 12.48 12.93 16.89
CA GLY A 294 12.86 13.19 15.50
C GLY A 294 14.37 13.38 15.32
N ASN A 295 14.75 14.48 14.66
CA ASN A 295 16.14 14.89 14.46
C ASN A 295 16.64 15.94 15.48
N ARG A 296 15.82 16.27 16.51
CA ARG A 296 16.14 17.29 17.54
C ARG A 296 16.69 16.63 18.81
N VAL A 297 17.50 15.58 18.67
CA VAL A 297 18.07 14.78 19.74
C VAL A 297 19.56 14.53 19.47
N SER A 298 20.28 13.89 20.43
CA SER A 298 21.67 13.50 20.21
C SER A 298 21.85 12.58 19.01
N ARG A 299 23.03 12.53 18.41
CA ARG A 299 23.35 11.70 17.23
C ARG A 299 22.97 10.22 17.43
N LEU A 300 23.35 9.64 18.56
CA LEU A 300 23.04 8.24 18.86
C LEU A 300 21.52 8.02 18.91
N ARG A 301 20.81 8.87 19.62
CA ARG A 301 19.34 8.76 19.73
C ARG A 301 18.64 8.98 18.38
N TRP A 302 19.17 9.87 17.53
CA TRP A 302 18.67 10.06 16.17
C TRP A 302 18.86 8.81 15.31
N VAL A 303 20.02 8.13 15.37
CA VAL A 303 20.26 6.85 14.69
C VAL A 303 19.26 5.79 15.18
N LEU A 304 19.10 5.65 16.50
CA LEU A 304 18.14 4.73 17.09
C LEU A 304 16.69 5.03 16.64
N ASN A 305 16.31 6.30 16.54
CA ASN A 305 15.00 6.67 16.01
C ASN A 305 14.79 6.20 14.57
N ILE A 306 15.80 6.35 13.71
CA ILE A 306 15.75 5.86 12.32
C ILE A 306 15.64 4.34 12.28
N LEU A 307 16.51 3.64 13.01
CA LEU A 307 16.49 2.17 13.08
C LEU A 307 15.14 1.66 13.59
N THR A 308 14.59 2.27 14.65
CA THR A 308 13.27 1.91 15.19
C THR A 308 12.17 2.11 14.17
N VAL A 309 12.10 3.25 13.52
CA VAL A 309 11.05 3.54 12.51
C VAL A 309 11.13 2.55 11.36
N TRP A 310 12.31 2.28 10.84
CA TRP A 310 12.47 1.39 9.69
C TRP A 310 12.30 -0.09 10.06
N MET A 311 12.72 -0.52 11.24
CA MET A 311 12.41 -1.84 11.76
C MET A 311 10.88 -2.04 11.89
N LEU A 312 10.18 -1.07 12.47
CA LEU A 312 8.72 -1.10 12.57
C LEU A 312 8.03 -1.04 11.20
N THR A 313 8.60 -0.29 10.24
CA THR A 313 8.10 -0.28 8.85
C THR A 313 8.25 -1.64 8.20
N GLY A 314 9.37 -2.32 8.40
CA GLY A 314 9.58 -3.69 7.93
C GLY A 314 8.58 -4.66 8.55
N LEU A 315 8.44 -4.67 9.87
CA LEU A 315 7.46 -5.48 10.60
C LEU A 315 6.01 -5.19 10.15
N TRP A 316 5.69 -3.93 9.86
CA TRP A 316 4.37 -3.57 9.36
C TRP A 316 4.04 -4.25 8.03
N HIS A 317 5.02 -4.42 7.15
CA HIS A 317 4.83 -5.12 5.88
C HIS A 317 4.60 -6.61 6.06
N GLY A 318 5.33 -7.28 6.96
CA GLY A 318 5.14 -8.73 7.19
C GLY A 318 5.82 -9.23 8.45
N ALA A 319 5.27 -10.32 8.99
CA ALA A 319 5.80 -11.00 10.17
C ALA A 319 6.86 -12.04 9.76
N ALA A 320 7.97 -11.57 9.18
CA ALA A 320 9.10 -12.42 8.80
C ALA A 320 10.42 -11.63 8.81
N TRP A 321 11.55 -12.33 8.97
CA TRP A 321 12.87 -11.72 9.11
C TRP A 321 13.35 -10.98 7.85
N ASN A 322 12.96 -11.40 6.66
CA ASN A 322 13.26 -10.69 5.41
C ASN A 322 12.70 -9.27 5.41
N PHE A 323 11.49 -9.04 5.95
CA PHE A 323 10.91 -7.70 6.07
C PHE A 323 11.63 -6.83 7.11
N VAL A 324 12.05 -7.43 8.24
CA VAL A 324 12.85 -6.72 9.25
C VAL A 324 14.17 -6.27 8.65
N LEU A 325 14.88 -7.18 7.97
CA LEU A 325 16.17 -6.88 7.32
C LEU A 325 16.01 -5.88 6.18
N TRP A 326 14.92 -5.98 5.41
CA TRP A 326 14.56 -4.98 4.38
C TRP A 326 14.39 -3.58 4.98
N GLY A 327 13.68 -3.45 6.09
CA GLY A 327 13.56 -2.19 6.80
C GLY A 327 14.92 -1.66 7.30
N LEU A 328 15.71 -2.50 7.93
CA LEU A 328 17.05 -2.14 8.42
C LEU A 328 18.02 -1.77 7.29
N LEU A 329 17.92 -2.42 6.11
CA LEU A 329 18.65 -2.04 4.90
C LEU A 329 18.35 -0.59 4.51
N PHE A 330 17.08 -0.18 4.48
CA PHE A 330 16.72 1.21 4.18
C PHE A 330 17.15 2.18 5.26
N ALA A 331 17.11 1.78 6.54
CA ALA A 331 17.71 2.58 7.61
C ALA A 331 19.20 2.83 7.35
N ALA A 332 19.96 1.79 7.00
CA ALA A 332 21.37 1.89 6.68
C ALA A 332 21.63 2.80 5.47
N LEU A 333 20.88 2.62 4.37
CA LEU A 333 21.02 3.45 3.17
C LEU A 333 20.75 4.94 3.45
N LEU A 334 19.73 5.24 4.25
CA LEU A 334 19.42 6.62 4.66
C LEU A 334 20.51 7.25 5.54
N LEU A 335 21.10 6.46 6.44
CA LEU A 335 22.23 6.89 7.26
C LEU A 335 23.48 7.12 6.40
N ILE A 336 23.76 6.22 5.44
CA ILE A 336 24.86 6.35 4.48
C ILE A 336 24.70 7.63 3.66
N GLU A 337 23.52 7.91 3.10
CA GLU A 337 23.27 9.15 2.36
C GLU A 337 23.48 10.40 3.21
N LYS A 338 23.18 10.32 4.50
CA LYS A 338 23.36 11.44 5.43
C LYS A 338 24.81 11.65 5.85
N TRP A 339 25.58 10.55 5.98
CA TRP A 339 26.99 10.62 6.44
C TRP A 339 27.99 10.78 5.33
N ILE A 340 27.62 10.42 4.08
CA ILE A 340 28.48 10.54 2.91
C ILE A 340 27.92 11.62 1.95
N PRO A 341 28.15 12.92 2.21
CA PRO A 341 27.64 13.99 1.36
C PRO A 341 28.14 13.92 -0.10
N GLY A 342 29.25 13.21 -0.33
CA GLY A 342 29.81 12.93 -1.65
C GLY A 342 28.83 12.23 -2.59
N LEU A 343 27.94 11.37 -2.08
CA LEU A 343 26.90 10.71 -2.88
C LEU A 343 25.96 11.73 -3.57
N GLN A 344 25.64 12.83 -2.88
CA GLN A 344 24.76 13.87 -3.44
C GLN A 344 25.46 14.73 -4.51
N ARG A 345 26.81 14.70 -4.57
CA ARG A 345 27.62 15.43 -5.56
C ARG A 345 27.88 14.64 -6.83
N LEU A 346 27.54 13.34 -6.86
CA LEU A 346 27.66 12.52 -8.05
C LEU A 346 26.79 13.09 -9.20
N PRO A 347 27.21 12.87 -10.46
CA PRO A 347 26.37 13.18 -11.61
C PRO A 347 24.98 12.55 -11.50
N GLY A 348 23.96 13.24 -11.99
CA GLY A 348 22.56 12.82 -11.88
C GLY A 348 22.30 11.39 -12.32
N VAL A 349 22.93 10.95 -13.41
CA VAL A 349 22.81 9.58 -13.96
C VAL A 349 23.34 8.53 -12.96
N LEU A 350 24.49 8.78 -12.33
CA LEU A 350 25.06 7.85 -11.35
C LEU A 350 24.24 7.78 -10.06
N ARG A 351 23.71 8.91 -9.60
CA ARG A 351 22.80 8.95 -8.45
C ARG A 351 21.52 8.15 -8.73
N HIS A 352 20.95 8.36 -9.90
CA HIS A 352 19.75 7.66 -10.33
C HIS A 352 20.00 6.15 -10.45
N GLY A 353 21.11 5.75 -11.09
CA GLY A 353 21.51 4.34 -11.20
C GLY A 353 21.71 3.69 -9.82
N TYR A 354 22.38 4.39 -8.89
CA TYR A 354 22.52 3.93 -7.49
C TYR A 354 21.17 3.66 -6.83
N VAL A 355 20.23 4.61 -6.92
CA VAL A 355 18.91 4.47 -6.29
C VAL A 355 18.13 3.33 -6.90
N LEU A 356 18.09 3.23 -8.25
CA LEU A 356 17.41 2.13 -8.93
C LEU A 356 17.97 0.77 -8.54
N LEU A 357 19.30 0.64 -8.52
CA LEU A 357 19.95 -0.61 -8.13
C LEU A 357 19.62 -0.97 -6.68
N ALA A 358 19.76 -0.01 -5.74
CA ALA A 358 19.45 -0.23 -4.33
C ALA A 358 17.98 -0.67 -4.13
N VAL A 359 17.04 -0.03 -4.84
CA VAL A 359 15.61 -0.36 -4.77
C VAL A 359 15.31 -1.73 -5.38
N VAL A 360 15.85 -2.05 -6.56
CA VAL A 360 15.64 -3.36 -7.21
C VAL A 360 16.17 -4.48 -6.32
N LEU A 361 17.40 -4.36 -5.81
CA LEU A 361 17.97 -5.35 -4.89
C LEU A 361 17.16 -5.47 -3.59
N SER A 362 16.74 -4.35 -3.03
CA SER A 362 15.89 -4.38 -1.83
C SER A 362 14.57 -5.11 -2.05
N PHE A 363 13.99 -4.99 -3.23
CA PHE A 363 12.74 -5.68 -3.57
C PHE A 363 12.91 -7.17 -3.80
N VAL A 364 14.09 -7.65 -4.22
CA VAL A 364 14.41 -9.08 -4.23
C VAL A 364 14.37 -9.64 -2.80
N LEU A 365 14.99 -8.96 -1.83
CA LEU A 365 14.91 -9.32 -0.41
C LEU A 365 13.47 -9.30 0.11
N PHE A 366 12.69 -8.29 -0.28
CA PHE A 366 11.29 -8.13 0.12
C PHE A 366 10.39 -9.26 -0.39
N ASN A 367 10.59 -9.71 -1.65
CA ASN A 367 9.77 -10.75 -2.29
C ASN A 367 10.12 -12.18 -1.86
N ALA A 368 11.27 -12.37 -1.25
CA ALA A 368 11.70 -13.70 -0.86
C ALA A 368 10.83 -14.25 0.29
N GLU A 369 10.51 -15.53 0.24
CA GLU A 369 9.75 -16.23 1.30
C GLU A 369 10.63 -16.55 2.51
N SER A 370 11.94 -16.60 2.30
CA SER A 370 12.94 -16.86 3.35
C SER A 370 14.27 -16.15 3.05
N LEU A 371 15.11 -15.99 4.07
CA LEU A 371 16.47 -15.46 3.89
C LEU A 371 17.33 -16.36 3.00
N GLY A 372 17.12 -17.68 3.08
CA GLY A 372 17.80 -18.64 2.20
C GLY A 372 17.46 -18.42 0.73
N GLN A 373 16.17 -18.21 0.43
CA GLN A 373 15.73 -17.89 -0.93
C GLN A 373 16.30 -16.55 -1.40
N ALA A 374 16.30 -15.51 -0.56
CA ALA A 374 16.91 -14.23 -0.90
C ALA A 374 18.41 -14.39 -1.24
N ALA A 375 19.16 -15.16 -0.44
CA ALA A 375 20.56 -15.44 -0.70
C ALA A 375 20.76 -16.19 -2.03
N GLY A 376 19.91 -17.18 -2.33
CA GLY A 376 19.91 -17.90 -3.61
C GLY A 376 19.62 -16.99 -4.79
N ASP A 377 18.61 -16.10 -4.66
CA ASP A 377 18.27 -15.13 -5.71
C ASP A 377 19.46 -14.17 -5.97
N PHE A 378 20.12 -13.66 -4.95
CA PHE A 378 21.32 -12.85 -5.12
C PHE A 378 22.48 -13.64 -5.74
N ALA A 379 22.72 -14.89 -5.31
CA ALA A 379 23.73 -15.73 -5.92
C ALA A 379 23.47 -15.95 -7.41
N GLY A 380 22.21 -16.18 -7.80
CA GLY A 380 21.79 -16.27 -9.21
C GLY A 380 22.02 -14.99 -9.98
N MET A 381 21.63 -13.82 -9.44
CA MET A 381 21.81 -12.51 -10.06
C MET A 381 23.27 -12.15 -10.33
N PHE A 382 24.18 -12.53 -9.44
CA PHE A 382 25.61 -12.19 -9.53
C PHE A 382 26.49 -13.32 -10.08
N GLY A 383 25.87 -14.39 -10.63
CA GLY A 383 26.60 -15.50 -11.24
C GLY A 383 27.32 -16.43 -10.26
N LEU A 384 27.05 -16.28 -8.94
CA LEU A 384 27.69 -17.10 -7.89
C LEU A 384 27.07 -18.51 -7.77
N ALA A 385 25.92 -18.73 -8.41
CA ALA A 385 25.24 -20.03 -8.44
C ALA A 385 25.74 -20.95 -9.57
N GLY A 386 26.77 -20.59 -10.32
CA GLY A 386 27.27 -21.39 -11.45
C GLY A 386 26.35 -21.49 -12.66
N LEU A 387 25.36 -20.60 -12.77
CA LEU A 387 24.37 -20.60 -13.84
C LEU A 387 24.93 -19.96 -15.12
N PRO A 388 24.41 -20.35 -16.31
CA PRO A 388 24.75 -19.69 -17.57
C PRO A 388 24.31 -18.22 -17.54
N GLY A 389 25.04 -17.36 -18.24
CA GLY A 389 24.69 -15.93 -18.32
C GLY A 389 23.31 -15.71 -18.96
N VAL A 390 23.01 -16.49 -20.01
CA VAL A 390 21.77 -16.41 -20.81
C VAL A 390 21.42 -17.83 -21.32
N THR A 391 20.11 -18.15 -21.35
CA THR A 391 19.56 -19.39 -21.95
C THR A 391 18.59 -19.05 -23.08
N ALA A 392 18.24 -20.04 -23.88
CA ALA A 392 17.25 -19.90 -24.97
C ALA A 392 15.87 -19.49 -24.37
N GLU A 393 15.49 -20.07 -23.25
CA GLU A 393 14.28 -19.74 -22.51
C GLU A 393 14.27 -18.27 -22.06
N THR A 394 15.39 -17.78 -21.52
CA THR A 394 15.53 -16.36 -21.14
C THR A 394 15.33 -15.42 -22.32
N VAL A 395 15.93 -15.74 -23.49
CA VAL A 395 15.80 -14.93 -24.72
C VAL A 395 14.34 -14.93 -25.20
N TYR A 396 13.67 -16.07 -25.12
CA TYR A 396 12.24 -16.18 -25.45
C TYR A 396 11.40 -15.26 -24.59
N TYR A 397 11.54 -15.32 -23.26
CA TYR A 397 10.76 -14.46 -22.36
C TYR A 397 11.14 -12.97 -22.50
N LEU A 398 12.41 -12.65 -22.72
CA LEU A 398 12.83 -11.27 -22.97
C LEU A 398 12.12 -10.67 -24.19
N LYS A 399 12.05 -11.43 -25.29
CA LYS A 399 11.34 -10.98 -26.51
C LYS A 399 9.84 -10.89 -26.28
N SER A 400 9.24 -11.89 -25.65
CA SER A 400 7.79 -11.97 -25.40
C SER A 400 7.30 -10.84 -24.50
N TYR A 401 8.08 -10.43 -23.49
CA TYR A 401 7.72 -9.39 -22.53
C TYR A 401 8.36 -8.03 -22.83
N ALA A 402 9.11 -7.88 -23.94
CA ALA A 402 9.80 -6.62 -24.27
C ALA A 402 8.86 -5.41 -24.33
N VAL A 403 7.69 -5.56 -24.96
CA VAL A 403 6.68 -4.49 -25.04
C VAL A 403 6.13 -4.14 -23.64
N LEU A 404 5.91 -5.16 -22.80
CA LEU A 404 5.44 -4.95 -21.42
C LEU A 404 6.50 -4.20 -20.59
N PHE A 405 7.78 -4.56 -20.69
CA PHE A 405 8.87 -3.85 -20.02
C PHE A 405 8.97 -2.39 -20.49
N CYS A 406 8.93 -2.15 -21.81
CA CYS A 406 8.94 -0.79 -22.35
C CYS A 406 7.73 0.02 -21.85
N GLY A 407 6.53 -0.55 -21.91
CA GLY A 407 5.29 0.06 -21.42
C GLY A 407 5.35 0.34 -19.92
N GLY A 408 5.88 -0.60 -19.13
CA GLY A 408 6.05 -0.44 -17.69
C GLY A 408 7.06 0.65 -17.34
N MET A 409 8.23 0.67 -17.99
CA MET A 409 9.24 1.72 -17.78
C MET A 409 8.69 3.10 -18.14
N LEU A 410 8.02 3.26 -19.28
CA LEU A 410 7.37 4.51 -19.67
C LEU A 410 6.24 4.92 -18.71
N GLY A 411 5.40 3.96 -18.29
CA GLY A 411 4.32 4.18 -17.33
C GLY A 411 4.80 4.58 -15.92
N ALA A 412 6.02 4.20 -15.56
CA ALA A 412 6.67 4.62 -14.33
C ALA A 412 7.22 6.08 -14.39
N THR A 413 7.05 6.78 -15.52
CA THR A 413 7.44 8.18 -15.74
C THR A 413 6.23 9.08 -15.95
N PRO A 414 6.36 10.42 -15.83
CA PRO A 414 5.28 11.36 -16.10
C PRO A 414 4.95 11.52 -17.60
N LEU A 415 5.69 10.91 -18.51
CA LEU A 415 5.58 11.11 -19.95
C LEU A 415 4.17 10.81 -20.47
N ILE A 416 3.62 9.65 -20.12
CA ILE A 416 2.27 9.24 -20.56
C ILE A 416 1.22 10.22 -20.05
N ARG A 417 1.29 10.59 -18.76
CA ARG A 417 0.39 11.57 -18.18
C ARG A 417 0.49 12.93 -18.86
N SER A 418 1.70 13.38 -19.11
CA SER A 418 1.95 14.68 -19.76
C SER A 418 1.43 14.70 -21.19
N ALA A 419 1.60 13.61 -21.93
CA ALA A 419 1.06 13.46 -23.29
C ALA A 419 -0.49 13.46 -23.26
N ALA A 420 -1.10 12.68 -22.37
CA ALA A 420 -2.56 12.63 -22.22
C ALA A 420 -3.17 14.00 -21.86
N LEU A 421 -2.53 14.77 -20.97
CA LEU A 421 -2.98 16.12 -20.63
C LEU A 421 -2.89 17.08 -21.81
N ARG A 422 -1.84 17.00 -22.64
CA ARG A 422 -1.71 17.83 -23.84
C ARG A 422 -2.78 17.50 -24.88
N ILE A 423 -3.03 16.21 -25.12
CA ILE A 423 -4.07 15.74 -26.04
C ILE A 423 -5.46 16.17 -25.53
N GLY A 424 -5.76 15.96 -24.26
CA GLY A 424 -7.05 16.28 -23.63
C GLY A 424 -7.36 17.77 -23.51
N ALA A 425 -6.42 18.66 -23.82
CA ALA A 425 -6.66 20.11 -23.82
C ALA A 425 -7.60 20.56 -24.95
N SER A 426 -7.73 19.79 -26.04
CA SER A 426 -8.61 20.10 -27.17
C SER A 426 -9.97 19.43 -27.04
N PRO A 427 -11.03 19.96 -27.67
CA PRO A 427 -12.35 19.29 -27.69
C PRO A 427 -12.30 17.87 -28.25
N TRP A 428 -11.59 17.67 -29.36
CA TRP A 428 -11.37 16.35 -29.97
C TRP A 428 -10.54 15.43 -29.07
N GLY A 429 -9.58 15.98 -28.34
CA GLY A 429 -8.79 15.25 -27.36
C GLY A 429 -9.63 14.70 -26.21
N LYS A 430 -10.68 15.41 -25.76
CA LYS A 430 -11.62 14.90 -24.75
C LYS A 430 -12.44 13.71 -25.27
N VAL A 431 -12.85 13.74 -26.53
CA VAL A 431 -13.55 12.61 -27.16
C VAL A 431 -12.63 11.41 -27.29
N LEU A 432 -11.39 11.64 -27.74
CA LEU A 432 -10.37 10.60 -27.84
C LEU A 432 -10.05 10.00 -26.46
N GLU A 433 -9.93 10.82 -25.43
CA GLU A 433 -9.74 10.36 -24.04
C GLU A 433 -10.90 9.49 -23.57
N ALA A 434 -12.15 9.89 -23.81
CA ALA A 434 -13.32 9.10 -23.45
C ALA A 434 -13.33 7.76 -24.17
N ALA A 435 -13.01 7.74 -25.47
CA ALA A 435 -12.90 6.51 -26.26
C ALA A 435 -11.76 5.60 -25.75
N ALA A 436 -10.60 6.18 -25.43
CA ALA A 436 -9.47 5.46 -24.88
C ALA A 436 -9.79 4.83 -23.51
N LEU A 437 -10.49 5.55 -22.62
CA LEU A 437 -10.93 5.03 -21.34
C LEU A 437 -11.98 3.91 -21.48
N ALA A 438 -12.90 4.03 -22.42
CA ALA A 438 -13.85 2.98 -22.74
C ALA A 438 -13.14 1.74 -23.29
N GLY A 439 -12.20 1.93 -24.23
CA GLY A 439 -11.35 0.84 -24.73
C GLY A 439 -10.52 0.18 -23.64
N LEU A 440 -9.94 0.98 -22.72
CA LEU A 440 -9.21 0.47 -21.58
C LEU A 440 -10.10 -0.40 -20.67
N LEU A 441 -11.33 0.04 -20.38
CA LEU A 441 -12.28 -0.76 -19.60
C LEU A 441 -12.62 -2.07 -20.30
N LEU A 442 -12.87 -2.06 -21.61
CA LEU A 442 -13.15 -3.28 -22.39
C LEU A 442 -11.97 -4.25 -22.36
N VAL A 443 -10.75 -3.77 -22.58
CA VAL A 443 -9.55 -4.60 -22.51
C VAL A 443 -9.36 -5.18 -21.09
N CYS A 444 -9.48 -4.35 -20.06
CA CYS A 444 -9.40 -4.84 -18.67
C CYS A 444 -10.48 -5.89 -18.38
N THR A 445 -11.72 -5.68 -18.89
CA THR A 445 -12.80 -6.65 -18.72
C THR A 445 -12.48 -7.98 -19.41
N ALA A 446 -11.95 -7.94 -20.64
CA ALA A 446 -11.53 -9.14 -21.35
C ALA A 446 -10.47 -9.93 -20.56
N TYR A 447 -9.44 -9.26 -20.06
CA TYR A 447 -8.43 -9.88 -19.19
C TYR A 447 -9.04 -10.46 -17.90
N LEU A 448 -10.01 -9.79 -17.26
CA LEU A 448 -10.64 -10.28 -16.04
C LEU A 448 -11.59 -11.47 -16.28
N VAL A 449 -12.15 -11.60 -17.48
CA VAL A 449 -12.98 -12.76 -17.86
C VAL A 449 -12.12 -13.96 -18.23
N ASP A 450 -11.03 -13.74 -18.97
CA ASP A 450 -10.11 -14.79 -19.45
C ASP A 450 -9.14 -15.24 -18.33
N GLY A 451 -8.74 -14.30 -17.49
CA GLY A 451 -7.68 -14.50 -16.53
C GLY A 451 -8.10 -15.18 -15.24
N SER A 452 -7.20 -16.01 -14.73
CA SER A 452 -7.23 -16.45 -13.36
C SER A 452 -7.14 -15.25 -12.42
N PHE A 453 -7.92 -15.29 -11.35
CA PHE A 453 -7.89 -14.35 -10.24
C PHE A 453 -6.45 -14.12 -9.74
N SER A 454 -5.93 -12.91 -9.90
CA SER A 454 -4.66 -12.49 -9.31
C SER A 454 -4.93 -11.66 -8.07
N PRO A 455 -4.71 -12.20 -6.86
CA PRO A 455 -4.90 -11.45 -5.63
C PRO A 455 -3.91 -10.28 -5.61
N PHE A 456 -4.31 -9.20 -4.98
CA PHE A 456 -3.47 -8.05 -4.75
C PHE A 456 -2.24 -8.46 -3.91
N LEU A 457 -1.06 -7.99 -4.27
CA LEU A 457 0.21 -8.41 -3.63
C LEU A 457 0.19 -8.23 -2.11
N TYR A 458 -0.44 -7.15 -1.62
CA TYR A 458 -0.58 -6.87 -0.19
C TYR A 458 -1.43 -7.87 0.61
N PHE A 459 -2.16 -8.78 -0.03
CA PHE A 459 -2.82 -9.88 0.68
C PHE A 459 -1.85 -10.98 1.15
N ARG A 460 -0.60 -10.92 0.70
CA ARG A 460 0.44 -11.88 1.13
C ARG A 460 1.15 -11.46 2.42
N PHE A 461 0.95 -10.22 2.90
CA PHE A 461 1.74 -9.60 3.98
C PHE A 461 0.93 -9.22 5.20
#